data_d0b14ea1262d97973b0da1a67e5222cc
#
_entry.id   d0b14ea1262d97973b0da1a67e5222cc
#
_cell.length_a   1.000
_cell.length_b   1.000
_cell.length_c   1.000
_cell.angle_alpha   90.00
_cell.angle_beta   90.00
_cell.angle_gamma   90.00
#
_symmetry.space_group_name_H-M   'P 1'
#
loop_
_entity.id
_entity.type
_entity.pdbx_description
1 polymer ?
#
loop_
_entity_poly.entity_id
_entity_poly.type
_entity_poly.pdbx_seq_one_letter_code
_entity_poly.pdbx_strand_id
1 'polypeptide(L)'
;MARILRGEIRWADLNPVKGREQGGKRPVVIISQDVFNERSGTVIAMAITSQPQRAGFPLTLELSSSILPKQSWVKISQVRTLSVERIGDVLNRVAPEQMERLIEGINEIVGG
;
A
#
# COMPACT_ATOMS: atom_id res chain seq x y z
N MET A 1 -12.92 -16.63 -7.04
CA MET A 1 -12.49 -15.35 -6.45
C MET A 1 -11.21 -14.87 -7.12
N ALA A 2 -11.17 -13.63 -7.54
CA ALA A 2 -9.97 -13.07 -8.17
C ALA A 2 -8.83 -13.02 -7.16
N ARG A 3 -7.62 -13.38 -7.59
CA ARG A 3 -6.46 -13.35 -6.72
C ARG A 3 -5.99 -11.91 -6.49
N ILE A 4 -5.55 -11.64 -5.28
CA ILE A 4 -4.93 -10.36 -4.93
C ILE A 4 -3.42 -10.59 -4.97
N LEU A 5 -2.74 -9.87 -5.86
CA LEU A 5 -1.33 -10.11 -6.13
C LEU A 5 -0.44 -9.00 -5.58
N ARG A 6 0.76 -9.39 -5.17
CA ARG A 6 1.78 -8.45 -4.73
C ARG A 6 2.07 -7.43 -5.81
N GLY A 7 2.17 -6.16 -5.42
CA GLY A 7 2.45 -5.07 -6.35
C GLY A 7 1.23 -4.41 -6.94
N GLU A 8 0.06 -5.02 -6.80
CA GLU A 8 -1.17 -4.39 -7.28
C GLU A 8 -1.53 -3.18 -6.42
N ILE A 9 -1.99 -2.13 -7.09
CA ILE A 9 -2.61 -0.99 -6.45
C ILE A 9 -4.12 -1.20 -6.58
N ARG A 10 -4.81 -1.25 -5.44
CA ARG A 10 -6.24 -1.56 -5.41
C ARG A 10 -6.96 -0.58 -4.50
N TRP A 11 -8.24 -0.37 -4.77
CA TRP A 11 -9.10 0.33 -3.83
C TRP A 11 -9.23 -0.49 -2.55
N ALA A 12 -9.28 0.19 -1.41
CA ALA A 12 -9.52 -0.46 -0.14
C ALA A 12 -10.32 0.45 0.77
N ASP A 13 -11.14 -0.16 1.63
CA ASP A 13 -11.83 0.55 2.69
C ASP A 13 -10.98 0.45 3.96
N LEU A 14 -10.43 1.57 4.38
CA LEU A 14 -9.53 1.64 5.53
C LEU A 14 -10.24 2.00 6.84
N ASN A 15 -11.55 2.23 6.79
CA ASN A 15 -12.33 2.53 8.00
C ASN A 15 -12.70 1.23 8.74
N PRO A 16 -12.90 1.28 10.06
CA PRO A 16 -12.68 2.41 10.95
C PRO A 16 -11.20 2.62 11.27
N VAL A 17 -10.85 3.85 11.64
CA VAL A 17 -9.50 4.22 12.04
C VAL A 17 -9.51 4.90 13.40
N LYS A 18 -8.32 4.99 14.01
CA LYS A 18 -8.11 5.71 15.28
C LYS A 18 -6.94 6.67 15.13
N GLY A 19 -7.12 7.86 15.69
CA GLY A 19 -6.06 8.83 15.76
C GLY A 19 -5.51 9.22 14.39
N ARG A 20 -4.20 9.04 14.21
CA ARG A 20 -3.51 9.46 13.00
C ARG A 20 -3.46 8.41 11.90
N GLU A 21 -4.21 7.34 12.03
CA GLU A 21 -4.27 6.32 10.98
C GLU A 21 -4.93 6.89 9.73
N GLN A 22 -4.41 6.47 8.57
CA GLN A 22 -5.01 6.83 7.29
C GLN A 22 -6.33 6.10 7.13
N GLY A 23 -7.42 6.85 6.91
CA GLY A 23 -8.75 6.27 6.77
C GLY A 23 -9.39 6.53 5.42
N GLY A 24 -10.65 6.11 5.29
CA GLY A 24 -11.47 6.30 4.10
C GLY A 24 -11.23 5.23 3.04
N LYS A 25 -11.94 5.38 1.92
CA LYS A 25 -11.73 4.53 0.74
C LYS A 25 -10.59 5.13 -0.06
N ARG A 26 -9.50 4.38 -0.21
CA ARG A 26 -8.27 4.88 -0.82
C ARG A 26 -7.57 3.79 -1.60
N PRO A 27 -6.71 4.17 -2.55
CA PRO A 27 -5.79 3.20 -3.12
C PRO A 27 -4.81 2.71 -2.05
N VAL A 28 -4.48 1.45 -2.16
CA VAL A 28 -3.40 0.83 -1.36
C VAL A 28 -2.52 0.03 -2.30
N VAL A 29 -1.27 -0.15 -1.93
CA VAL A 29 -0.38 -1.08 -2.63
C VAL A 29 -0.24 -2.35 -1.80
N ILE A 30 -0.41 -3.49 -2.46
CA ILE A 30 -0.31 -4.81 -1.84
C ILE A 30 1.17 -5.20 -1.81
N ILE A 31 1.71 -5.39 -0.62
CA ILE A 31 3.13 -5.74 -0.48
C ILE A 31 3.35 -7.20 -0.07
N SER A 32 2.32 -7.88 0.41
CA SER A 32 2.44 -9.27 0.83
C SER A 32 2.47 -10.22 -0.36
N GLN A 33 3.17 -11.33 -0.19
CA GLN A 33 3.33 -12.34 -1.22
C GLN A 33 2.00 -12.98 -1.59
N ASP A 34 1.89 -13.42 -2.84
CA ASP A 34 0.66 -14.01 -3.37
C ASP A 34 0.19 -15.20 -2.55
N VAL A 35 1.12 -16.07 -2.16
CA VAL A 35 0.79 -17.26 -1.36
C VAL A 35 0.24 -16.86 0.01
N PHE A 36 0.83 -15.84 0.63
CA PHE A 36 0.32 -15.33 1.90
C PHE A 36 -1.11 -14.83 1.74
N ASN A 37 -1.35 -14.01 0.72
CA ASN A 37 -2.68 -13.43 0.46
C ASN A 37 -3.74 -14.51 0.28
N GLU A 38 -3.39 -15.55 -0.47
CA GLU A 38 -4.30 -16.63 -0.78
C GLU A 38 -4.64 -17.47 0.46
N ARG A 39 -3.65 -17.73 1.30
CA ARG A 39 -3.81 -18.63 2.46
C ARG A 39 -4.39 -17.95 3.69
N SER A 40 -4.06 -16.68 3.89
CA SER A 40 -4.42 -16.01 5.15
C SER A 40 -5.80 -15.35 5.14
N GLY A 41 -6.37 -15.09 3.96
CA GLY A 41 -7.59 -14.28 3.85
C GLY A 41 -7.37 -12.82 4.19
N THR A 42 -6.10 -12.42 4.31
CA THR A 42 -5.69 -11.03 4.56
C THR A 42 -4.59 -10.64 3.60
N VAL A 43 -4.32 -9.34 3.51
CA VAL A 43 -3.18 -8.80 2.78
C VAL A 43 -2.47 -7.81 3.66
N ILE A 44 -1.18 -7.63 3.41
CA ILE A 44 -0.41 -6.54 4.03
C ILE A 44 -0.26 -5.47 2.97
N ALA A 45 -0.67 -4.25 3.30
CA ALA A 45 -0.76 -3.17 2.34
C ALA A 45 -0.33 -1.84 2.96
N MET A 46 -0.02 -0.89 2.09
CA MET A 46 0.34 0.47 2.47
C MET A 46 -0.63 1.45 1.81
N ALA A 47 -1.16 2.39 2.57
CA ALA A 47 -2.08 3.41 2.06
C ALA A 47 -1.35 4.34 1.09
N ILE A 48 -2.08 4.81 0.09
CA ILE A 48 -1.60 5.79 -0.89
C ILE A 48 -2.41 7.07 -0.72
N THR A 49 -1.74 8.21 -0.77
CA THR A 49 -2.38 9.52 -0.68
C THR A 49 -1.96 10.40 -1.84
N SER A 50 -2.86 11.28 -2.27
CA SER A 50 -2.54 12.31 -3.27
C SER A 50 -2.13 13.64 -2.63
N GLN A 51 -2.13 13.73 -1.31
CA GLN A 51 -1.69 14.93 -0.62
C GLN A 51 -0.17 14.92 -0.51
N PRO A 52 0.51 16.03 -0.86
CA PRO A 52 1.96 16.11 -0.77
C PRO A 52 2.45 15.76 0.63
N GLN A 53 3.54 15.00 0.69
CA GLN A 53 4.12 14.53 1.93
C GLN A 53 5.45 15.24 2.18
N ARG A 54 5.61 15.78 3.37
CA ARG A 54 6.88 16.42 3.79
C ARG A 54 7.91 15.39 4.20
N ALA A 55 7.46 14.37 4.90
CA ALA A 55 8.34 13.29 5.31
C ALA A 55 8.68 12.45 4.08
N GLY A 56 9.95 12.36 3.78
CA GLY A 56 10.40 11.53 2.69
C GLY A 56 10.65 10.10 3.11
N PHE A 57 11.40 9.39 2.28
CA PHE A 57 11.82 8.02 2.56
C PHE A 57 12.61 7.95 3.89
N PRO A 58 12.39 6.97 4.75
CA PRO A 58 11.60 5.75 4.52
C PRO A 58 10.12 5.85 4.92
N LEU A 59 9.64 7.00 5.39
CA LEU A 59 8.26 7.12 5.85
C LEU A 59 7.28 7.15 4.69
N THR A 60 7.68 7.75 3.58
CA THR A 60 6.86 7.81 2.37
C THR A 60 7.72 7.57 1.14
N LEU A 61 7.07 7.19 0.04
CA LEU A 61 7.71 7.05 -1.26
C LEU A 61 6.79 7.65 -2.32
N GLU A 62 7.32 8.62 -3.06
CA GLU A 62 6.56 9.20 -4.17
C GLU A 62 6.51 8.20 -5.32
N LEU A 63 5.30 8.00 -5.87
CA LEU A 63 5.12 7.14 -7.04
C LEU A 63 5.36 7.94 -8.32
N SER A 64 5.80 7.25 -9.37
CA SER A 64 5.96 7.90 -10.67
C SER A 64 4.59 8.39 -11.17
N SER A 65 4.61 9.52 -11.91
CA SER A 65 3.40 10.23 -12.31
C SER A 65 2.46 9.45 -13.25
N SER A 66 2.96 8.36 -13.84
CA SER A 66 2.16 7.54 -14.77
C SER A 66 1.36 6.44 -14.07
N ILE A 67 1.58 6.23 -12.77
CA ILE A 67 0.96 5.10 -12.04
C ILE A 67 -0.51 5.39 -11.71
N LEU A 68 -0.79 6.60 -11.25
CA LEU A 68 -2.14 7.02 -10.89
C LEU A 68 -2.44 8.38 -11.54
N PRO A 69 -3.73 8.73 -11.70
CA PRO A 69 -4.10 10.01 -12.35
C PRO A 69 -3.55 11.25 -11.63
N LYS A 70 -3.45 11.19 -10.31
CA LYS A 70 -2.87 12.27 -9.52
C LYS A 70 -1.52 11.84 -8.99
N GLN A 71 -0.61 12.79 -8.84
CA GLN A 71 0.63 12.55 -8.14
C GLN A 71 0.34 11.99 -6.76
N SER A 72 1.02 10.90 -6.39
CA SER A 72 0.66 10.15 -5.21
C SER A 72 1.90 9.68 -4.46
N TRP A 73 1.72 9.45 -3.18
CA TRP A 73 2.77 8.96 -2.27
C TRP A 73 2.27 7.73 -1.54
N VAL A 74 3.13 6.73 -1.43
CA VAL A 74 2.86 5.56 -0.57
C VAL A 74 3.27 5.93 0.85
N LYS A 75 2.38 5.73 1.79
CA LYS A 75 2.66 5.97 3.21
C LYS A 75 3.19 4.69 3.83
N ILE A 76 4.49 4.49 3.72
CA ILE A 76 5.16 3.27 4.19
C ILE A 76 4.91 3.04 5.69
N SER A 77 4.95 4.12 6.46
CA SER A 77 4.71 4.05 7.92
C SER A 77 3.29 3.65 8.29
N GLN A 78 2.36 3.66 7.33
CA GLN A 78 0.96 3.26 7.54
C GLN A 78 0.69 1.84 7.03
N VAL A 79 1.72 1.01 7.01
CA VAL A 79 1.57 -0.40 6.64
C VAL A 79 0.62 -1.09 7.62
N ARG A 80 -0.28 -1.92 7.07
CA ARG A 80 -1.26 -2.61 7.90
C ARG A 80 -1.77 -3.87 7.23
N THR A 81 -2.34 -4.74 8.04
CA THR A 81 -3.03 -5.94 7.56
C THR A 81 -4.50 -5.60 7.34
N LEU A 82 -5.02 -6.01 6.20
CA LEU A 82 -6.42 -5.78 5.82
C LEU A 82 -7.06 -7.11 5.43
N SER A 83 -8.32 -7.29 5.84
CA SER A 83 -9.12 -8.41 5.34
C SER A 83 -9.31 -8.26 3.82
N VAL A 84 -9.27 -9.38 3.10
CA VAL A 84 -9.51 -9.35 1.65
C VAL A 84 -10.87 -8.76 1.30
N GLU A 85 -11.82 -8.82 2.24
CA GLU A 85 -13.15 -8.24 2.04
C GLU A 85 -13.12 -6.72 1.91
N ARG A 86 -12.06 -6.08 2.37
CA ARG A 86 -11.90 -4.62 2.25
C ARG A 86 -11.28 -4.19 0.92
N ILE A 87 -10.84 -5.15 0.12
CA ILE A 87 -10.07 -4.88 -1.10
C ILE A 87 -11.00 -4.88 -2.31
N GLY A 88 -10.93 -3.83 -3.10
CA GLY A 88 -11.72 -3.65 -4.31
C GLY A 88 -10.89 -3.83 -5.58
N ASP A 89 -11.28 -3.08 -6.62
CA ASP A 89 -10.73 -3.25 -7.97
C ASP A 89 -9.27 -2.87 -8.08
N VAL A 90 -8.58 -3.50 -9.03
CA VAL A 90 -7.21 -3.15 -9.41
C VAL A 90 -7.20 -1.83 -10.15
N LEU A 91 -6.32 -0.93 -9.73
CA LEU A 91 -6.12 0.35 -10.40
C LEU A 91 -4.88 0.34 -11.28
N ASN A 92 -3.81 -0.27 -10.81
CA ASN A 92 -2.53 -0.35 -11.52
C ASN A 92 -1.60 -1.27 -10.76
N ARG A 93 -0.31 -1.24 -11.11
CA ARG A 93 0.75 -1.99 -10.44
C ARG A 93 1.96 -1.11 -10.24
N VAL A 94 2.69 -1.34 -9.16
CA VAL A 94 4.00 -0.71 -9.00
C VAL A 94 5.05 -1.50 -9.75
N ALA A 95 6.09 -0.82 -10.22
CA ALA A 95 7.23 -1.47 -10.84
C ALA A 95 8.04 -2.25 -9.80
N PRO A 96 8.79 -3.29 -10.21
CA PRO A 96 9.63 -4.04 -9.27
C PRO A 96 10.59 -3.17 -8.47
N GLU A 97 11.16 -2.14 -9.10
CA GLU A 97 12.08 -1.21 -8.42
C GLU A 97 11.38 -0.43 -7.31
N GLN A 98 10.13 -0.06 -7.54
CA GLN A 98 9.34 0.63 -6.52
C GLN A 98 9.00 -0.31 -5.36
N MET A 99 8.69 -1.57 -5.66
CA MET A 99 8.43 -2.56 -4.63
C MET A 99 9.68 -2.75 -3.75
N GLU A 100 10.86 -2.82 -4.36
CA GLU A 100 12.11 -2.95 -3.61
C GLU A 100 12.30 -1.77 -2.65
N ARG A 101 11.99 -0.55 -3.10
CA ARG A 101 12.09 0.64 -2.26
C ARG A 101 11.08 0.60 -1.10
N LEU A 102 9.88 0.11 -1.36
CA LEU A 102 8.87 -0.01 -0.29
C LEU A 102 9.33 -0.99 0.78
N ILE A 103 9.86 -2.15 0.38
CA ILE A 103 10.38 -3.15 1.32
C ILE A 103 11.59 -2.61 2.08
N GLU A 104 12.49 -1.91 1.39
CA GLU A 104 13.63 -1.26 2.03
C GLU A 104 13.17 -0.24 3.07
N GLY A 105 12.13 0.53 2.76
CA GLY A 105 11.58 1.51 3.71
C GLY A 105 11.04 0.84 4.96
N ILE A 106 10.28 -0.23 4.82
CA ILE A 106 9.79 -0.99 5.98
C ILE A 106 10.95 -1.54 6.80
N ASN A 107 11.97 -2.06 6.15
CA ASN A 107 13.13 -2.59 6.85
C ASN A 107 13.85 -1.51 7.65
N GLU A 108 13.93 -0.30 7.14
CA GLU A 108 14.52 0.82 7.89
C GLU A 108 13.68 1.23 9.08
N ILE A 109 12.37 1.11 8.99
CA ILE A 109 11.46 1.48 10.08
C ILE A 109 11.47 0.44 11.20
N VAL A 110 11.44 -0.85 10.86
CA VAL A 110 11.25 -1.93 11.82
C VAL A 110 12.45 -2.88 11.94
N GLY A 111 13.38 -2.80 11.04
CA GLY A 111 14.56 -3.67 11.03
C GLY A 111 15.60 -3.23 12.04
N GLY A 112 16.49 -4.12 12.35
CA GLY A 112 17.59 -3.84 13.25
C GLY A 112 18.88 -3.51 12.53
#